data_8f3d11359bf11eee20b42aa29baa1737
#
_entry.id   8f3d11359bf11eee20b42aa29baa1737
#
_cell.length_a   1.000
_cell.length_b   1.000
_cell.length_c   1.000
_cell.angle_alpha   90.00
_cell.angle_beta   90.00
_cell.angle_gamma   90.00
#
_symmetry.space_group_name_H-M   'P 1'
#
loop_
_entity.id
_entity.type
_entity.pdbx_description
1 polymer ?
#
loop_
_entity_poly.entity_id
_entity_poly.type
_entity_poly.pdbx_seq_one_letter_code
_entity_poly.pdbx_strand_id
1 'polypeptide(L)'
;MSSRNRATVERIILQARIWGWDMSWPFSMATPTDTRPIGHHYSEHTAIKLYGSVRYPEAFKYPTLECYLHVDPLLLSDKSTPRCIGSMLATGKRLIAYISVSNDRFNSLIIAASRLVALEMNAEPLRYRKTKVMGIHLSTELESDW
;
A
#
# COMPACT_ATOMS: atom_id res chain seq x y z
N MET A 1 20.63 26.38 12.75
CA MET A 1 20.02 26.66 11.46
C MET A 1 18.85 25.79 11.20
N SER A 2 17.85 26.37 10.64
CA SER A 2 16.60 25.66 10.37
C SER A 2 16.75 24.44 9.46
N SER A 3 17.77 24.40 8.64
CA SER A 3 18.02 23.28 7.74
C SER A 3 18.16 21.95 8.48
N ARG A 4 18.56 22.01 9.68
CA ARG A 4 18.73 20.82 10.51
C ARG A 4 17.44 20.12 10.78
N ASN A 5 16.38 20.86 10.84
CA ASN A 5 15.08 20.31 11.19
C ASN A 5 14.54 19.39 10.10
N ARG A 6 15.07 19.47 8.89
CA ARG A 6 14.67 18.63 7.80
C ARG A 6 15.26 17.23 7.87
N ALA A 7 16.33 17.08 8.63
CA ALA A 7 17.04 15.82 8.67
C ALA A 7 16.28 14.75 9.45
N THR A 8 15.37 15.15 10.30
CA THR A 8 14.65 14.23 11.18
C THR A 8 13.16 14.25 10.90
N VAL A 9 12.75 13.58 9.82
CA VAL A 9 11.34 13.33 9.60
C VAL A 9 10.96 12.13 10.43
N GLU A 10 10.07 12.34 11.37
CA GLU A 10 9.56 11.27 12.21
C GLU A 10 8.82 10.26 11.34
N ARG A 11 9.04 8.98 11.61
CA ARG A 11 8.35 7.90 10.93
C ARG A 11 7.86 6.87 11.90
N ILE A 12 6.78 6.22 11.53
CA ILE A 12 6.26 5.09 12.29
C ILE A 12 6.56 3.81 11.53
N ILE A 13 6.80 2.75 12.29
CA ILE A 13 6.98 1.41 11.75
C ILE A 13 5.80 0.57 12.22
N LEU A 14 5.13 -0.06 11.26
CA LEU A 14 4.02 -0.96 11.54
C LEU A 14 4.40 -2.35 11.07
N GLN A 15 4.20 -3.32 11.94
CA GLN A 15 4.36 -4.72 11.60
C GLN A 15 3.02 -5.42 11.74
N ALA A 16 2.63 -6.15 10.73
CA ALA A 16 1.36 -6.85 10.70
C ALA A 16 1.55 -8.29 10.27
N ARG A 17 0.78 -9.17 10.88
CA ARG A 17 0.69 -10.55 10.46
C ARG A 17 -0.44 -10.65 9.45
N ILE A 18 -0.14 -11.21 8.27
CA ILE A 18 -1.13 -11.40 7.20
C ILE A 18 -1.85 -12.71 7.45
N TRP A 19 -3.19 -12.64 7.48
CA TRP A 19 -4.01 -13.84 7.70
C TRP A 19 -4.91 -14.17 6.52
N GLY A 20 -4.96 -13.31 5.50
CA GLY A 20 -5.81 -13.57 4.34
C GLY A 20 -5.45 -12.69 3.16
N TRP A 21 -5.95 -13.04 2.00
CA TRP A 21 -5.72 -12.28 0.78
C TRP A 21 -6.87 -12.48 -0.19
N ASP A 22 -7.09 -11.49 -1.03
CA ASP A 22 -8.03 -11.52 -2.15
C ASP A 22 -7.39 -10.89 -3.36
N MET A 23 -7.93 -11.20 -4.52
CA MET A 23 -7.51 -10.58 -5.76
C MET A 23 -8.75 -10.13 -6.53
N SER A 24 -8.66 -8.97 -7.16
CA SER A 24 -9.79 -8.35 -7.86
C SER A 24 -9.34 -7.87 -9.23
N TRP A 25 -10.19 -8.10 -10.23
CA TRP A 25 -9.90 -7.73 -11.62
C TRP A 25 -11.06 -6.93 -12.21
N PRO A 26 -11.38 -5.73 -11.71
CA PRO A 26 -12.40 -4.94 -12.36
C PRO A 26 -11.93 -4.42 -13.71
N PHE A 27 -12.80 -4.50 -14.69
CA PHE A 27 -12.56 -3.89 -15.98
C PHE A 27 -13.88 -3.35 -16.52
N SER A 28 -13.81 -2.23 -17.21
CA SER A 28 -15.01 -1.57 -17.68
C SER A 28 -14.74 -0.57 -18.81
N MET A 29 -15.78 -0.23 -19.52
CA MET A 29 -15.77 0.89 -20.45
C MET A 29 -16.31 2.12 -19.73
N ALA A 30 -15.69 3.26 -19.97
CA ALA A 30 -16.21 4.52 -19.48
C ALA A 30 -17.55 4.85 -20.17
N THR A 31 -18.38 5.58 -19.46
CA THR A 31 -19.67 6.01 -20.02
C THR A 31 -19.44 7.04 -21.13
N PRO A 32 -20.43 7.21 -22.06
CA PRO A 32 -20.30 8.22 -23.11
C PRO A 32 -20.13 9.64 -22.61
N THR A 33 -20.47 9.91 -21.35
CA THR A 33 -20.33 11.23 -20.74
C THR A 33 -18.91 11.48 -20.21
N ASP A 34 -18.04 10.48 -20.27
CA ASP A 34 -16.64 10.63 -19.85
C ASP A 34 -15.94 11.58 -20.82
N THR A 35 -15.15 12.51 -20.27
CA THR A 35 -14.44 13.51 -21.07
C THR A 35 -13.11 13.04 -21.61
N ARG A 36 -12.70 11.80 -21.31
CA ARG A 36 -11.45 11.25 -21.82
C ARG A 36 -11.52 11.08 -23.35
N PRO A 37 -10.37 11.19 -24.03
CA PRO A 37 -10.33 10.96 -25.47
C PRO A 37 -10.82 9.55 -25.85
N ILE A 38 -11.35 9.43 -27.06
CA ILE A 38 -11.71 8.13 -27.62
C ILE A 38 -10.51 7.22 -27.59
N GLY A 39 -10.70 5.98 -27.19
CA GLY A 39 -9.63 5.01 -27.01
C GLY A 39 -9.12 4.91 -25.59
N HIS A 40 -9.51 5.86 -24.70
CA HIS A 40 -9.13 5.82 -23.29
C HIS A 40 -10.35 5.55 -22.40
N HIS A 41 -11.41 5.04 -22.97
CA HIS A 41 -12.63 4.75 -22.25
C HIS A 41 -12.64 3.38 -21.60
N TYR A 42 -11.79 2.49 -22.04
CA TYR A 42 -11.61 1.18 -21.43
C TYR A 42 -10.63 1.30 -20.28
N SER A 43 -10.98 0.71 -19.16
CA SER A 43 -10.08 0.64 -18.01
C SER A 43 -10.13 -0.74 -17.39
N GLU A 44 -8.98 -1.21 -16.95
CA GLU A 44 -8.88 -2.42 -16.18
C GLU A 44 -7.92 -2.18 -15.03
N HIS A 45 -8.24 -2.81 -13.92
CA HIS A 45 -7.42 -2.74 -12.72
C HIS A 45 -7.25 -4.16 -12.18
N THR A 46 -6.09 -4.40 -11.62
CA THR A 46 -5.87 -5.60 -10.85
C THR A 46 -5.28 -5.18 -9.52
N ALA A 47 -5.85 -5.67 -8.45
CA ALA A 47 -5.39 -5.37 -7.11
C ALA A 47 -5.30 -6.63 -6.29
N ILE A 48 -4.24 -6.74 -5.49
CA ILE A 48 -4.12 -7.75 -4.46
C ILE A 48 -4.49 -7.05 -3.16
N LYS A 49 -5.40 -7.64 -2.41
CA LYS A 49 -5.78 -7.14 -1.09
C LYS A 49 -5.26 -8.10 -0.04
N LEU A 50 -4.52 -7.58 0.91
CA LEU A 50 -3.98 -8.34 2.02
C LEU A 50 -4.70 -7.92 3.30
N TYR A 51 -5.04 -8.91 4.12
CA TYR A 51 -5.69 -8.68 5.41
C TYR A 51 -4.70 -9.00 6.50
N GLY A 52 -4.53 -8.08 7.45
CA GLY A 52 -3.55 -8.26 8.49
C GLY A 52 -4.02 -7.80 9.86
N SER A 53 -3.29 -8.27 10.86
CA SER A 53 -3.43 -7.82 12.24
C SER A 53 -2.16 -7.12 12.65
N VAL A 54 -2.27 -5.89 13.14
CA VAL A 54 -1.10 -5.12 13.54
C VAL A 54 -0.51 -5.71 14.83
N ARG A 55 0.76 -6.06 14.78
CA ARG A 55 1.51 -6.64 15.90
C ARG A 55 2.42 -5.64 16.57
N TYR A 56 2.94 -4.69 15.82
CA TYR A 56 3.79 -3.63 16.33
C TYR A 56 3.35 -2.29 15.72
N PRO A 57 3.22 -1.21 16.48
CA PRO A 57 3.39 -1.14 17.95
C PRO A 57 2.35 -1.98 18.71
N GLU A 58 2.73 -2.49 19.87
CA GLU A 58 1.77 -3.22 20.71
C GLU A 58 0.60 -2.31 21.11
N ALA A 59 -0.58 -2.89 21.20
CA ALA A 59 -1.80 -2.16 21.54
C ALA A 59 -2.04 -0.94 20.64
N PHE A 60 -1.69 -1.07 19.36
CA PHE A 60 -1.88 0.02 18.41
C PHE A 60 -3.37 0.35 18.29
N LYS A 61 -3.64 1.64 18.14
CA LYS A 61 -5.00 2.16 18.10
C LYS A 61 -5.85 1.54 16.97
N TYR A 62 -5.21 1.13 15.88
CA TYR A 62 -5.88 0.54 14.73
C TYR A 62 -5.34 -0.88 14.52
N PRO A 63 -5.97 -1.89 15.16
CA PRO A 63 -5.39 -3.24 15.17
C PRO A 63 -5.57 -4.04 13.88
N THR A 64 -6.48 -3.65 13.01
CA THR A 64 -6.70 -4.34 11.74
C THR A 64 -6.19 -3.54 10.57
N LEU A 65 -5.64 -4.26 9.57
CA LEU A 65 -5.06 -3.65 8.39
C LEU A 65 -5.64 -4.31 7.14
N GLU A 66 -5.99 -3.49 6.16
CA GLU A 66 -6.26 -3.91 4.79
C GLU A 66 -5.25 -3.20 3.91
N CYS A 67 -4.50 -3.95 3.13
CA CYS A 67 -3.48 -3.39 2.26
C CYS A 67 -3.79 -3.76 0.81
N TYR A 68 -3.98 -2.74 -0.01
CA TYR A 68 -4.23 -2.91 -1.44
C TYR A 68 -2.93 -2.65 -2.19
N LEU A 69 -2.53 -3.62 -3.02
CA LEU A 69 -1.38 -3.50 -3.90
C LEU A 69 -1.89 -3.38 -5.33
N HIS A 70 -1.51 -2.33 -6.02
CA HIS A 70 -1.94 -2.09 -7.39
C HIS A 70 -0.79 -1.61 -8.25
N VAL A 71 -0.89 -1.87 -9.55
CA VAL A 71 0.13 -1.45 -10.51
C VAL A 71 0.01 0.03 -10.79
N ASP A 72 1.15 0.74 -10.73
CA ASP A 72 1.29 2.07 -11.26
C ASP A 72 2.34 2.00 -12.37
N PRO A 73 1.95 2.06 -13.64
CA PRO A 73 2.89 1.91 -14.74
C PRO A 73 3.91 3.04 -14.83
N LEU A 74 3.65 4.17 -14.14
CA LEU A 74 4.55 5.31 -14.14
C LEU A 74 5.49 5.34 -12.95
N LEU A 75 5.39 4.37 -12.04
CA LEU A 75 6.14 4.38 -10.79
C LEU A 75 7.65 4.45 -10.99
N LEU A 76 8.17 3.75 -12.01
CA LEU A 76 9.60 3.73 -12.31
C LEU A 76 9.93 4.58 -13.54
N SER A 77 9.02 5.43 -13.98
CA SER A 77 9.23 6.30 -15.13
C SER A 77 10.13 7.48 -14.77
N ASP A 78 10.99 7.88 -15.67
CA ASP A 78 11.83 9.07 -15.51
C ASP A 78 10.99 10.35 -15.39
N LYS A 79 9.74 10.29 -15.82
CA LYS A 79 8.81 11.42 -15.74
C LYS A 79 8.13 11.53 -14.37
N SER A 80 8.34 10.55 -13.51
CA SER A 80 7.73 10.50 -12.19
C SER A 80 8.80 10.53 -11.12
N THR A 81 8.64 11.40 -10.14
CA THR A 81 9.49 11.41 -8.96
C THR A 81 8.58 11.23 -7.74
N PRO A 82 8.19 9.99 -7.46
CA PRO A 82 7.26 9.76 -6.35
C PRO A 82 7.92 10.11 -5.02
N ARG A 83 7.15 10.77 -4.15
CA ARG A 83 7.58 11.11 -2.80
C ARG A 83 7.18 10.06 -1.78
N CYS A 84 6.37 9.11 -2.21
CA CYS A 84 5.90 8.01 -1.39
C CYS A 84 5.48 6.88 -2.31
N ILE A 85 5.29 5.69 -1.75
CA ILE A 85 4.81 4.54 -2.52
C ILE A 85 3.31 4.32 -2.35
N GLY A 86 2.68 5.10 -1.50
CA GLY A 86 1.26 4.97 -1.28
C GLY A 86 0.78 5.83 -0.13
N SER A 87 -0.46 5.58 0.24
CA SER A 87 -1.12 6.30 1.31
C SER A 87 -1.81 5.33 2.24
N MET A 88 -2.07 5.78 3.46
CA MET A 88 -2.76 5.00 4.46
C MET A 88 -3.76 5.89 5.16
N LEU A 89 -4.94 5.37 5.43
CA LEU A 89 -5.95 6.09 6.18
C LEU A 89 -6.55 5.20 7.26
N ALA A 90 -6.98 5.83 8.34
CA ALA A 90 -7.63 5.15 9.44
C ALA A 90 -9.13 5.41 9.39
N THR A 91 -9.93 4.36 9.50
CA THR A 91 -11.37 4.47 9.59
C THR A 91 -11.88 3.48 10.63
N GLY A 92 -12.53 4.00 11.67
CA GLY A 92 -12.89 3.18 12.84
C GLY A 92 -11.63 2.65 13.50
N LYS A 93 -11.53 1.34 13.64
CA LYS A 93 -10.36 0.67 14.21
C LYS A 93 -9.48 0.01 13.15
N ARG A 94 -9.64 0.41 11.92
CA ARG A 94 -9.01 -0.23 10.78
C ARG A 94 -8.10 0.75 10.05
N LEU A 95 -6.95 0.25 9.61
CA LEU A 95 -6.10 0.96 8.66
C LEU A 95 -6.33 0.41 7.26
N ILE A 96 -6.38 1.29 6.29
CA ILE A 96 -6.46 0.92 4.89
C ILE A 96 -5.27 1.55 4.19
N ALA A 97 -4.42 0.72 3.60
CA ALA A 97 -3.25 1.16 2.86
C ALA A 97 -3.44 0.90 1.37
N TYR A 98 -3.05 1.87 0.56
CA TYR A 98 -3.06 1.75 -0.91
C TYR A 98 -1.62 1.91 -1.36
N ILE A 99 -1.04 0.84 -1.88
CA ILE A 99 0.38 0.79 -2.24
C ILE A 99 0.51 0.61 -3.74
N SER A 100 1.32 1.46 -4.35
CA SER A 100 1.64 1.37 -5.77
C SER A 100 2.88 0.51 -5.97
N VAL A 101 2.82 -0.40 -6.91
CA VAL A 101 3.95 -1.27 -7.25
C VAL A 101 4.19 -1.24 -8.75
N SER A 102 5.41 -1.55 -9.16
CA SER A 102 5.73 -1.69 -10.57
C SER A 102 5.08 -2.94 -11.14
N ASN A 103 4.95 -3.00 -12.47
CA ASN A 103 4.35 -4.14 -13.13
C ASN A 103 5.11 -5.44 -12.83
N ASP A 104 6.44 -5.40 -12.90
CA ASP A 104 7.25 -6.58 -12.62
C ASP A 104 7.10 -7.05 -11.18
N ARG A 105 7.08 -6.11 -10.24
CA ARG A 105 6.90 -6.45 -8.83
C ARG A 105 5.53 -7.05 -8.60
N PHE A 106 4.50 -6.50 -9.24
CA PHE A 106 3.14 -7.00 -9.10
C PHE A 106 3.02 -8.45 -9.57
N ASN A 107 3.64 -8.79 -10.70
CA ASN A 107 3.62 -10.15 -11.21
C ASN A 107 4.26 -11.14 -10.22
N SER A 108 5.34 -10.74 -9.58
CA SER A 108 5.97 -11.56 -8.53
C SER A 108 5.05 -11.72 -7.33
N LEU A 109 4.35 -10.66 -6.95
CA LEU A 109 3.44 -10.69 -5.80
C LEU A 109 2.22 -11.55 -6.05
N ILE A 110 1.71 -11.61 -7.29
CA ILE A 110 0.62 -12.51 -7.64
C ILE A 110 1.00 -13.95 -7.32
N ILE A 111 2.21 -14.35 -7.68
CA ILE A 111 2.67 -15.72 -7.45
C ILE A 111 2.81 -16.00 -5.95
N ALA A 112 3.25 -15.02 -5.19
CA ALA A 112 3.54 -15.19 -3.77
C ALA A 112 2.37 -14.90 -2.85
N ALA A 113 1.26 -14.32 -3.35
CA ALA A 113 0.19 -13.78 -2.52
C ALA A 113 -0.34 -14.75 -1.47
N SER A 114 -0.56 -16.01 -1.85
CA SER A 114 -1.09 -17.01 -0.93
C SER A 114 -0.11 -17.44 0.16
N ARG A 115 1.16 -17.07 0.04
CA ARG A 115 2.21 -17.45 0.98
C ARG A 115 2.72 -16.28 1.80
N LEU A 116 2.22 -15.07 1.56
CA LEU A 116 2.62 -13.91 2.34
C LEU A 116 2.04 -14.02 3.75
N VAL A 117 2.89 -13.89 4.75
CA VAL A 117 2.48 -14.02 6.15
C VAL A 117 2.83 -12.81 7.00
N ALA A 118 3.70 -11.93 6.51
CA ALA A 118 4.16 -10.79 7.28
C ALA A 118 4.31 -9.56 6.41
N LEU A 119 4.07 -8.41 7.01
CA LEU A 119 4.16 -7.11 6.36
C LEU A 119 4.76 -6.11 7.34
N GLU A 120 5.73 -5.35 6.87
CA GLU A 120 6.26 -4.21 7.61
C GLU A 120 6.16 -2.97 6.73
N MET A 121 5.61 -1.89 7.27
CA MET A 121 5.55 -0.61 6.58
C MET A 121 6.24 0.45 7.39
N ASN A 122 6.91 1.37 6.71
CA ASN A 122 7.29 2.62 7.33
C ASN A 122 6.52 3.76 6.68
N ALA A 123 6.05 4.68 7.51
CA ALA A 123 5.16 5.75 7.09
C ALA A 123 5.44 6.99 7.93
N GLU A 124 4.97 8.13 7.47
CA GLU A 124 4.92 9.32 8.29
C GLU A 124 3.83 9.14 9.35
N PRO A 125 3.90 9.89 10.47
CA PRO A 125 2.84 9.81 11.47
C PRO A 125 1.48 10.19 10.89
N LEU A 126 0.44 9.53 11.39
CA LEU A 126 -0.92 9.83 10.96
C LEU A 126 -1.32 11.24 11.39
N ARG A 127 -1.82 12.01 10.43
CA ARG A 127 -2.39 13.34 10.68
C ARG A 127 -3.79 13.36 10.08
N TYR A 128 -4.77 13.68 10.90
CA TYR A 128 -6.17 13.66 10.47
C TYR A 128 -6.54 12.30 9.87
N ARG A 129 -6.02 11.22 10.48
CA ARG A 129 -6.26 9.84 10.07
C ARG A 129 -5.68 9.47 8.70
N LYS A 130 -4.74 10.24 8.20
CA LYS A 130 -4.10 9.97 6.90
C LYS A 130 -2.59 10.09 7.02
N THR A 131 -1.89 9.35 6.19
CA THR A 131 -0.46 9.48 6.07
C THR A 131 0.05 8.92 4.74
N LYS A 132 1.32 9.18 4.47
CA LYS A 132 2.02 8.65 3.31
C LYS A 132 2.84 7.44 3.75
N VAL A 133 2.81 6.39 2.93
CA VAL A 133 3.62 5.20 3.14
C VAL A 133 4.91 5.36 2.33
N MET A 134 6.04 5.20 3.00
CA MET A 134 7.35 5.42 2.41
C MET A 134 8.04 4.13 2.00
N GLY A 135 7.69 3.02 2.63
CA GLY A 135 8.27 1.73 2.30
C GLY A 135 7.42 0.59 2.80
N ILE A 136 7.56 -0.56 2.18
CA ILE A 136 6.88 -1.78 2.57
C ILE A 136 7.79 -2.97 2.34
N HIS A 137 7.74 -3.91 3.26
CA HIS A 137 8.41 -5.19 3.13
C HIS A 137 7.38 -6.29 3.36
N LEU A 138 7.25 -7.16 2.38
CA LEU A 138 6.36 -8.32 2.45
C LEU A 138 7.20 -9.57 2.55
N SER A 139 6.79 -10.51 3.37
CA SER A 139 7.58 -11.70 3.65
C SER A 139 6.71 -12.96 3.69
N THR A 140 7.28 -14.07 3.23
CA THR A 140 6.67 -15.39 3.32
C THR A 140 7.12 -16.14 4.57
N GLU A 141 7.94 -15.51 5.40
CA GLU A 141 8.43 -16.09 6.65
C GLU A 141 8.12 -15.14 7.79
N LEU A 142 7.81 -15.71 8.95
CA LEU A 142 7.65 -14.93 10.18
C LEU A 142 8.96 -14.91 10.93
N GLU A 143 9.32 -13.74 11.44
CA GLU A 143 10.38 -13.62 12.41
C GLU A 143 9.95 -14.32 13.70
N SER A 144 10.90 -14.81 14.47
CA SER A 144 10.61 -15.63 15.65
C SER A 144 9.85 -14.88 16.75
N ASP A 145 9.89 -13.56 16.72
CA ASP A 145 9.24 -12.72 17.71
C ASP A 145 7.91 -12.12 17.23
N TRP A 146 7.42 -12.55 16.12
CA TRP A 146 6.10 -12.14 15.61
C TRP A 146 4.99 -13.07 16.17
#